data_c3576109367e640f44d6dd400f233916
#
_entry.id   c3576109367e640f44d6dd400f233916
#
_cell.length_a   1.000
_cell.length_b   1.000
_cell.length_c   1.000
_cell.angle_alpha   90.00
_cell.angle_beta   90.00
_cell.angle_gamma   90.00
#
_symmetry.space_group_name_H-M   'P 1'
#
loop_
_entity.id
_entity.type
_entity.pdbx_description
1 polymer ?
#
loop_
_entity_poly.entity_id
_entity_poly.type
_entity_poly.pdbx_seq_one_letter_code
_entity_poly.pdbx_strand_id
1 'polypeptide(L)'
;MIIKGSWITLRPYTLEYCHEFYREYAADPAMWEQGYSYDKKSVNLYYQSKVLDESRRFFAICLDEKIIGEIQLKYIDFDKGCATLSLHFSSDAYKNRGYGTEAISLMTGFAFHTLGLRTVYADCVHRNTRSQHVLEKSGFVFSHEDELLRYYSLSNHITEDTI
;
A
#
# COMPACT_ATOMS: atom_id res chain seq x y z
N MET A 1 7.10 12.81 8.41
CA MET A 1 7.63 12.85 7.04
C MET A 1 6.47 12.92 6.06
N ILE A 2 6.52 13.83 5.10
CA ILE A 2 5.52 13.96 4.04
C ILE A 2 6.24 13.69 2.71
N ILE A 3 5.68 12.77 1.91
CA ILE A 3 6.25 12.41 0.62
C ILE A 3 5.30 12.93 -0.47
N LYS A 4 5.76 13.89 -1.25
CA LYS A 4 4.94 14.56 -2.26
C LYS A 4 5.07 13.88 -3.60
N GLY A 5 3.93 13.54 -4.21
CA GLY A 5 3.84 13.14 -5.61
C GLY A 5 3.30 14.28 -6.48
N SER A 6 3.00 13.96 -7.74
CA SER A 6 2.40 14.92 -8.68
C SER A 6 0.93 15.18 -8.39
N TRP A 7 0.20 14.14 -8.00
CA TRP A 7 -1.25 14.16 -7.76
C TRP A 7 -1.60 13.94 -6.32
N ILE A 8 -0.89 13.03 -5.65
CA ILE A 8 -1.17 12.62 -4.29
C ILE A 8 0.02 12.93 -3.39
N THR A 9 -0.25 12.87 -2.09
CA THR A 9 0.78 13.01 -1.04
C THR A 9 0.65 11.83 -0.10
N LEU A 10 1.77 11.26 0.31
CA LEU A 10 1.81 10.31 1.43
C LEU A 10 2.09 11.09 2.71
N ARG A 11 1.17 10.99 3.66
CA ARG A 11 1.26 11.70 4.95
C ARG A 11 1.33 10.70 6.11
N PRO A 12 1.87 11.11 7.26
CA PRO A 12 1.80 10.26 8.45
C PRO A 12 0.36 9.80 8.71
N TYR A 13 0.20 8.51 8.98
CA TYR A 13 -1.12 7.89 9.15
C TYR A 13 -1.56 8.06 10.61
N THR A 14 -2.31 9.12 10.87
CA THR A 14 -2.80 9.45 12.20
C THR A 14 -4.07 8.67 12.54
N LEU A 15 -4.41 8.62 13.84
CA LEU A 15 -5.68 8.02 14.27
C LEU A 15 -6.88 8.73 13.63
N GLU A 16 -6.82 10.05 13.49
CA GLU A 16 -7.87 10.82 12.82
C GLU A 16 -8.04 10.41 11.37
N TYR A 17 -6.95 10.28 10.62
CA TYR A 17 -6.97 9.79 9.25
C TYR A 17 -7.52 8.36 9.16
N CYS A 18 -7.16 7.51 10.12
CA CYS A 18 -7.64 6.13 10.14
C CYS A 18 -9.17 6.07 10.27
N HIS A 19 -9.73 6.87 11.19
CA HIS A 19 -11.18 6.96 11.34
C HIS A 19 -11.86 7.57 10.10
N GLU A 20 -11.31 8.64 9.55
CA GLU A 20 -11.82 9.27 8.34
C GLU A 20 -11.86 8.28 7.18
N PHE A 21 -10.76 7.53 6.97
CA PHE A 21 -10.67 6.53 5.93
C PHE A 21 -11.75 5.45 6.08
N TYR A 22 -11.88 4.88 7.27
CA TYR A 22 -12.81 3.77 7.48
C TYR A 22 -14.27 4.20 7.56
N ARG A 23 -14.58 5.45 7.90
CA ARG A 23 -15.95 5.97 7.79
C ARG A 23 -16.42 5.99 6.34
N GLU A 24 -15.55 6.29 5.40
CA GLU A 24 -15.87 6.37 3.97
C GLU A 24 -15.59 5.08 3.21
N TYR A 25 -14.95 4.10 3.86
CA TYR A 25 -14.50 2.89 3.19
C TYR A 25 -15.69 2.07 2.69
N ALA A 26 -15.71 1.85 1.36
CA ALA A 26 -16.63 0.95 0.70
C ALA A 26 -15.82 -0.22 0.16
N ALA A 27 -16.07 -1.41 0.71
CA ALA A 27 -15.37 -2.62 0.27
C ALA A 27 -15.69 -2.89 -1.19
N ASP A 28 -14.65 -3.25 -1.95
CA ASP A 28 -14.81 -3.68 -3.34
C ASP A 28 -15.62 -4.99 -3.37
N PRO A 29 -16.80 -5.02 -4.02
CA PRO A 29 -17.62 -6.24 -4.09
C PRO A 29 -16.90 -7.42 -4.73
N ALA A 30 -15.91 -7.17 -5.59
CA ALA A 30 -15.08 -8.21 -6.19
C ALA A 30 -14.16 -8.89 -5.14
N MET A 31 -13.89 -8.21 -4.03
CA MET A 31 -12.99 -8.69 -2.97
C MET A 31 -13.73 -9.13 -1.71
N TRP A 32 -14.85 -8.48 -1.38
CA TRP A 32 -15.59 -8.70 -0.14
C TRP A 32 -17.09 -8.77 -0.43
N GLU A 33 -17.67 -9.96 -0.37
CA GLU A 33 -19.10 -10.16 -0.64
C GLU A 33 -20.01 -9.52 0.40
N GLN A 34 -19.54 -9.42 1.66
CA GLN A 34 -20.37 -8.97 2.79
C GLN A 34 -20.29 -7.46 3.03
N GLY A 35 -19.42 -6.74 2.31
CA GLY A 35 -19.23 -5.32 2.52
C GLY A 35 -18.50 -4.98 3.81
N TYR A 36 -18.52 -3.71 4.19
CA TYR A 36 -17.82 -3.20 5.38
C TYR A 36 -18.72 -2.20 6.10
N SER A 37 -18.78 -2.30 7.44
CA SER A 37 -19.46 -1.33 8.30
C SER A 37 -18.45 -0.72 9.28
N TYR A 38 -18.44 0.62 9.34
CA TYR A 38 -17.56 1.34 10.25
C TYR A 38 -17.92 1.05 11.71
N ASP A 39 -16.89 0.71 12.50
CA ASP A 39 -17.00 0.54 13.95
C ASP A 39 -15.80 1.21 14.63
N LYS A 40 -16.11 2.21 15.46
CA LYS A 40 -15.09 3.02 16.13
C LYS A 40 -14.09 2.20 16.94
N LYS A 41 -14.57 1.22 17.70
CA LYS A 41 -13.71 0.37 18.53
C LYS A 41 -12.77 -0.49 17.69
N SER A 42 -13.28 -1.06 16.61
CA SER A 42 -12.48 -1.87 15.70
C SER A 42 -11.39 -1.05 15.03
N VAL A 43 -11.69 0.19 14.64
CA VAL A 43 -10.68 1.08 14.03
C VAL A 43 -9.62 1.47 15.04
N ASN A 44 -10.00 1.78 16.30
CA ASN A 44 -9.03 2.05 17.37
C ASN A 44 -8.08 0.86 17.58
N LEU A 45 -8.64 -0.37 17.62
CA LEU A 45 -7.83 -1.58 17.78
C LEU A 45 -6.91 -1.81 16.59
N TYR A 46 -7.41 -1.62 15.38
CA TYR A 46 -6.61 -1.71 14.15
C TYR A 46 -5.45 -0.73 14.18
N TYR A 47 -5.71 0.53 14.55
CA TYR A 47 -4.67 1.54 14.62
C TYR A 47 -3.60 1.16 15.65
N GLN A 48 -4.00 0.76 16.84
CA GLN A 48 -3.06 0.39 17.91
C GLN A 48 -2.27 -0.87 17.60
N SER A 49 -2.91 -1.87 17.02
CA SER A 49 -2.28 -3.17 16.79
C SER A 49 -1.53 -3.28 15.47
N LYS A 50 -1.92 -2.50 14.45
CA LYS A 50 -1.33 -2.58 13.11
C LYS A 50 -0.58 -1.32 12.72
N VAL A 51 -1.23 -0.16 12.81
CA VAL A 51 -0.61 1.09 12.34
C VAL A 51 0.59 1.48 13.20
N LEU A 52 0.52 1.28 14.50
CA LEU A 52 1.61 1.58 15.42
C LEU A 52 2.63 0.45 15.58
N ASP A 53 2.42 -0.68 14.91
CA ASP A 53 3.36 -1.80 14.94
C ASP A 53 4.68 -1.39 14.27
N GLU A 54 5.78 -1.51 15.02
CA GLU A 54 7.11 -1.10 14.56
C GLU A 54 7.65 -1.95 13.39
N SER A 55 7.10 -3.15 13.18
CA SER A 55 7.45 -4.00 12.02
C SER A 55 6.74 -3.57 10.73
N ARG A 56 5.94 -2.52 10.81
CA ARG A 56 5.17 -1.98 9.68
C ARG A 56 5.46 -0.49 9.51
N ARG A 57 5.18 0.00 8.31
CA ARG A 57 5.20 1.45 8.03
C ARG A 57 3.96 1.79 7.22
N PHE A 58 3.14 2.70 7.75
CA PHE A 58 1.91 3.15 7.12
C PHE A 58 2.01 4.61 6.70
N PHE A 59 1.35 4.92 5.59
CA PHE A 59 1.08 6.29 5.19
C PHE A 59 -0.38 6.45 4.78
N ALA A 60 -0.94 7.63 5.04
CA ALA A 60 -2.20 8.06 4.44
C ALA A 60 -1.92 8.53 3.02
N ILE A 61 -2.72 8.08 2.06
CA ILE A 61 -2.70 8.60 0.69
C ILE A 61 -3.72 9.72 0.64
N CYS A 62 -3.27 10.94 0.37
CA CYS A 62 -4.13 12.13 0.40
C CYS A 62 -4.19 12.83 -0.95
N LEU A 63 -5.41 13.27 -1.32
CA LEU A 63 -5.64 14.30 -2.33
C LEU A 63 -5.86 15.60 -1.57
N ASP A 64 -4.98 16.55 -1.76
CA ASP A 64 -4.89 17.73 -0.89
C ASP A 64 -4.80 17.27 0.57
N GLU A 65 -5.75 17.64 1.42
CA GLU A 65 -5.77 17.23 2.83
C GLU A 65 -6.68 16.05 3.12
N LYS A 66 -7.41 15.56 2.10
CA LYS A 66 -8.36 14.46 2.27
C LYS A 66 -7.71 13.12 2.04
N ILE A 67 -7.85 12.21 3.02
CA ILE A 67 -7.41 10.84 2.85
C ILE A 67 -8.31 10.09 1.87
N ILE A 68 -7.67 9.42 0.91
CA ILE A 68 -8.36 8.60 -0.08
C ILE A 68 -7.91 7.14 -0.04
N GLY A 69 -6.81 6.86 0.65
CA GLY A 69 -6.27 5.51 0.73
C GLY A 69 -5.31 5.33 1.88
N GLU A 70 -5.00 4.08 2.16
CA GLU A 70 -3.90 3.72 3.07
C GLU A 70 -2.92 2.82 2.33
N ILE A 71 -1.64 3.01 2.59
CA ILE A 71 -0.57 2.21 2.02
C ILE A 71 0.40 1.81 3.12
N GLN A 72 0.87 0.56 3.06
CA GLN A 72 1.79 0.06 4.08
C GLN A 72 2.87 -0.83 3.49
N LEU A 73 3.98 -0.88 4.21
CA LEU A 73 4.96 -1.96 4.15
C LEU A 73 4.77 -2.81 5.40
N LYS A 74 4.61 -4.10 5.23
CA LYS A 74 4.46 -5.08 6.31
C LYS A 74 5.51 -6.18 6.15
N TYR A 75 5.69 -6.98 7.19
CA TYR A 75 6.70 -8.04 7.21
C TYR A 75 8.09 -7.51 6.87
N ILE A 76 8.43 -6.33 7.40
CA ILE A 76 9.73 -5.71 7.15
C ILE A 76 10.82 -6.56 7.80
N ASP A 77 11.76 -7.00 6.98
CA ASP A 77 12.92 -7.78 7.41
C ASP A 77 14.17 -7.05 6.93
N PHE A 78 14.84 -6.36 7.86
CA PHE A 78 16.04 -5.58 7.53
C PHE A 78 17.25 -6.47 7.23
N ASP A 79 17.29 -7.70 7.77
CA ASP A 79 18.38 -8.63 7.49
C ASP A 79 18.31 -9.15 6.06
N LYS A 80 17.11 -9.52 5.61
CA LYS A 80 16.87 -9.94 4.22
C LYS A 80 16.70 -8.77 3.28
N GLY A 81 16.46 -7.57 3.79
CA GLY A 81 16.25 -6.36 3.00
C GLY A 81 14.96 -6.38 2.21
N CYS A 82 13.87 -6.85 2.80
CA CYS A 82 12.60 -6.95 2.09
C CYS A 82 11.40 -6.56 2.94
N ALA A 83 10.29 -6.30 2.27
CA ALA A 83 8.99 -6.03 2.88
C ALA A 83 7.90 -6.34 1.86
N THR A 84 6.65 -6.43 2.34
CA THR A 84 5.48 -6.61 1.48
C THR A 84 4.65 -5.34 1.49
N LEU A 85 4.29 -4.85 0.30
CA LEU A 85 3.48 -3.65 0.11
C LEU A 85 2.01 -4.03 0.02
N SER A 86 1.16 -3.24 0.65
CA SER A 86 -0.28 -3.38 0.60
C SER A 86 -0.93 -2.01 0.46
N LEU A 87 -2.00 -1.90 -0.34
CA LEU A 87 -2.64 -0.63 -0.70
C LEU A 87 -4.15 -0.82 -0.77
N HIS A 88 -4.89 0.10 -0.14
CA HIS A 88 -6.35 0.15 -0.23
C HIS A 88 -6.82 1.57 -0.45
N PHE A 89 -7.78 1.77 -1.36
CA PHE A 89 -8.51 3.04 -1.50
C PHE A 89 -9.85 2.96 -0.78
N SER A 90 -10.38 4.11 -0.35
CA SER A 90 -11.65 4.19 0.36
C SER A 90 -12.86 3.91 -0.54
N SER A 91 -12.74 4.14 -1.84
CA SER A 91 -13.81 3.88 -2.80
C SER A 91 -13.28 3.67 -4.22
N ASP A 92 -14.12 3.08 -5.08
CA ASP A 92 -13.82 2.91 -6.50
C ASP A 92 -13.65 4.23 -7.25
N ALA A 93 -14.19 5.33 -6.72
CA ALA A 93 -14.07 6.66 -7.32
C ALA A 93 -12.60 7.09 -7.49
N TYR A 94 -11.69 6.58 -6.66
CA TYR A 94 -10.28 6.92 -6.71
C TYR A 94 -9.43 5.93 -7.53
N LYS A 95 -10.05 4.87 -8.04
CA LYS A 95 -9.36 3.87 -8.87
C LYS A 95 -9.33 4.29 -10.34
N ASN A 96 -8.40 3.72 -11.12
CA ASN A 96 -8.22 4.01 -12.55
C ASN A 96 -7.87 5.47 -12.87
N ARG A 97 -7.26 6.19 -11.94
CA ARG A 97 -6.83 7.59 -12.11
C ARG A 97 -5.32 7.78 -12.03
N GLY A 98 -4.57 6.71 -11.89
CA GLY A 98 -3.11 6.76 -11.73
C GLY A 98 -2.64 6.97 -10.29
N TYR A 99 -3.55 7.16 -9.34
CA TYR A 99 -3.18 7.39 -7.92
C TYR A 99 -2.49 6.19 -7.31
N GLY A 100 -2.95 4.98 -7.63
CA GLY A 100 -2.35 3.75 -7.13
C GLY A 100 -0.92 3.56 -7.60
N THR A 101 -0.68 3.79 -8.89
CA THR A 101 0.65 3.72 -9.48
C THR A 101 1.59 4.74 -8.85
N GLU A 102 1.13 5.97 -8.66
CA GLU A 102 1.93 7.01 -8.01
C GLU A 102 2.21 6.68 -6.55
N ALA A 103 1.20 6.22 -5.79
CA ALA A 103 1.38 5.85 -4.39
C ALA A 103 2.39 4.70 -4.24
N ILE A 104 2.31 3.69 -5.09
CA ILE A 104 3.25 2.57 -5.09
C ILE A 104 4.67 3.06 -5.41
N SER A 105 4.82 3.94 -6.40
CA SER A 105 6.12 4.53 -6.75
C SER A 105 6.73 5.30 -5.57
N LEU A 106 5.95 6.13 -4.89
CA LEU A 106 6.42 6.88 -3.73
C LEU A 106 6.80 5.94 -2.57
N MET A 107 5.98 4.91 -2.32
CA MET A 107 6.22 3.97 -1.22
C MET A 107 7.42 3.06 -1.47
N THR A 108 7.61 2.60 -2.70
CA THR A 108 8.79 1.81 -3.06
C THR A 108 10.06 2.65 -3.00
N GLY A 109 9.98 3.92 -3.40
CA GLY A 109 11.07 4.88 -3.20
C GLY A 109 11.44 5.03 -1.72
N PHE A 110 10.45 5.16 -0.85
CA PHE A 110 10.65 5.18 0.60
C PHE A 110 11.32 3.89 1.09
N ALA A 111 10.84 2.74 0.64
CA ALA A 111 11.40 1.44 1.02
C ALA A 111 12.88 1.32 0.63
N PHE A 112 13.23 1.71 -0.58
CA PHE A 112 14.58 1.56 -1.10
C PHE A 112 15.52 2.63 -0.56
N HIS A 113 15.12 3.90 -0.57
CA HIS A 113 16.02 5.02 -0.28
C HIS A 113 16.02 5.42 1.19
N THR A 114 14.90 5.30 1.89
CA THR A 114 14.83 5.66 3.32
C THR A 114 15.09 4.47 4.21
N LEU A 115 14.46 3.31 3.93
CA LEU A 115 14.64 2.11 4.75
C LEU A 115 15.82 1.24 4.31
N GLY A 116 16.39 1.48 3.13
CA GLY A 116 17.50 0.72 2.62
C GLY A 116 17.16 -0.72 2.21
N LEU A 117 15.90 -1.00 1.92
CA LEU A 117 15.48 -2.32 1.48
C LEU A 117 15.93 -2.59 0.04
N ARG A 118 16.05 -3.86 -0.31
CA ARG A 118 16.47 -4.30 -1.65
C ARG A 118 15.31 -4.81 -2.49
N THR A 119 14.27 -5.33 -1.86
CA THR A 119 13.15 -5.95 -2.57
C THR A 119 11.84 -5.63 -1.86
N VAL A 120 10.84 -5.26 -2.65
CA VAL A 120 9.45 -5.10 -2.18
C VAL A 120 8.60 -6.15 -2.87
N TYR A 121 7.84 -6.90 -2.08
CA TYR A 121 6.88 -7.89 -2.56
C TYR A 121 5.47 -7.31 -2.53
N ALA A 122 4.62 -7.84 -3.39
CA ALA A 122 3.18 -7.56 -3.36
C ALA A 122 2.43 -8.80 -3.83
N ASP A 123 1.21 -8.95 -3.37
CA ASP A 123 0.34 -10.03 -3.80
C ASP A 123 -1.07 -9.53 -4.03
N CYS A 124 -1.83 -10.29 -4.81
CA CYS A 124 -3.24 -10.02 -5.04
C CYS A 124 -3.97 -11.32 -5.38
N VAL A 125 -5.28 -11.35 -5.12
CA VAL A 125 -6.11 -12.50 -5.50
C VAL A 125 -6.22 -12.57 -7.02
N HIS A 126 -6.44 -13.79 -7.54
CA HIS A 126 -6.50 -14.03 -8.99
C HIS A 126 -7.56 -13.19 -9.72
N ARG A 127 -8.70 -12.96 -9.07
CA ARG A 127 -9.79 -12.19 -9.67
C ARG A 127 -9.55 -10.66 -9.68
N ASN A 128 -8.56 -10.18 -8.95
CA ASN A 128 -8.25 -8.75 -8.90
C ASN A 128 -7.31 -8.35 -10.03
N THR A 129 -7.84 -8.34 -11.25
CA THR A 129 -7.08 -7.99 -12.45
C THR A 129 -6.62 -6.54 -12.45
N ARG A 130 -7.37 -5.65 -11.79
CA ARG A 130 -6.99 -4.23 -11.65
C ARG A 130 -5.71 -4.09 -10.85
N SER A 131 -5.60 -4.80 -9.72
CA SER A 131 -4.40 -4.78 -8.89
C SER A 131 -3.20 -5.37 -9.62
N GLN A 132 -3.39 -6.47 -10.34
CA GLN A 132 -2.35 -7.07 -11.18
C GLN A 132 -1.81 -6.06 -12.20
N HIS A 133 -2.71 -5.35 -12.88
CA HIS A 133 -2.34 -4.35 -13.87
C HIS A 133 -1.57 -3.17 -13.27
N VAL A 134 -2.02 -2.68 -12.10
CA VAL A 134 -1.35 -1.57 -11.40
C VAL A 134 0.05 -1.99 -10.94
N LEU A 135 0.22 -3.20 -10.42
CA LEU A 135 1.53 -3.73 -10.02
C LEU A 135 2.48 -3.84 -11.21
N GLU A 136 2.02 -4.41 -12.31
CA GLU A 136 2.83 -4.54 -13.53
C GLU A 136 3.22 -3.17 -14.08
N LYS A 137 2.28 -2.22 -14.12
CA LYS A 137 2.52 -0.85 -14.56
C LYS A 137 3.51 -0.12 -13.64
N SER A 138 3.58 -0.49 -12.36
CA SER A 138 4.51 0.06 -11.39
C SER A 138 5.90 -0.58 -11.44
N GLY A 139 6.11 -1.51 -12.36
CA GLY A 139 7.40 -2.18 -12.55
C GLY A 139 7.56 -3.49 -11.80
N PHE A 140 6.55 -3.93 -11.06
CA PHE A 140 6.58 -5.23 -10.40
C PHE A 140 6.53 -6.34 -11.43
N VAL A 141 7.29 -7.40 -11.16
CA VAL A 141 7.40 -8.57 -12.02
C VAL A 141 6.70 -9.74 -11.35
N PHE A 142 5.87 -10.46 -12.14
CA PHE A 142 5.23 -11.68 -11.68
C PHE A 142 6.30 -12.71 -11.29
N SER A 143 6.14 -13.30 -10.12
CA SER A 143 7.07 -14.29 -9.58
C SER A 143 6.47 -15.70 -9.65
N HIS A 144 5.37 -15.92 -8.98
CA HIS A 144 4.70 -17.21 -8.90
C HIS A 144 3.26 -17.02 -8.43
N GLU A 145 2.50 -18.11 -8.41
CA GLU A 145 1.14 -18.12 -7.90
C GLU A 145 0.84 -19.41 -7.16
N ASP A 146 -0.13 -19.34 -6.27
CA ASP A 146 -0.74 -20.50 -5.64
C ASP A 146 -2.25 -20.50 -5.93
N GLU A 147 -3.01 -21.29 -5.19
CA GLU A 147 -4.46 -21.39 -5.39
C GLU A 147 -5.21 -20.09 -5.08
N LEU A 148 -4.67 -19.26 -4.21
CA LEU A 148 -5.32 -18.05 -3.71
C LEU A 148 -4.76 -16.76 -4.30
N LEU A 149 -3.45 -16.68 -4.48
CA LEU A 149 -2.74 -15.42 -4.74
C LEU A 149 -1.79 -15.51 -5.92
N ARG A 150 -1.58 -14.36 -6.55
CA ARG A 150 -0.48 -14.09 -7.48
C ARG A 150 0.54 -13.23 -6.75
N TYR A 151 1.82 -13.57 -6.88
CA TYR A 151 2.93 -12.91 -6.18
C TYR A 151 3.81 -12.16 -7.16
N TYR A 152 4.19 -10.95 -6.75
CA TYR A 152 4.99 -10.01 -7.53
C TYR A 152 6.16 -9.51 -6.71
N SER A 153 7.22 -9.07 -7.37
CA SER A 153 8.36 -8.46 -6.71
C SER A 153 8.90 -7.27 -7.52
N LEU A 154 9.48 -6.32 -6.80
CA LEU A 154 10.22 -5.20 -7.36
C LEU A 154 11.55 -5.10 -6.64
N SER A 155 12.65 -5.20 -7.38
CA SER A 155 13.98 -5.07 -6.82
C SER A 155 14.53 -3.67 -7.07
N ASN A 156 15.32 -3.18 -6.11
CA ASN A 156 16.02 -1.93 -6.27
C ASN A 156 17.25 -2.18 -7.17
N HIS A 157 17.19 -1.69 -8.41
CA HIS A 157 18.28 -1.78 -9.37
C HIS A 157 19.27 -0.62 -9.19
N ILE A 158 19.80 -0.45 -7.96
CA ILE A 158 21.05 0.29 -7.83
C ILE A 158 22.12 -0.62 -8.42
N THR A 159 22.44 -0.38 -9.67
CA THR A 159 23.48 -1.12 -10.33
C THR A 159 24.82 -0.85 -9.63
N GLU A 160 25.67 -1.87 -9.53
CA GLU A 160 27.04 -1.75 -9.05
C GLU A 160 27.85 -0.67 -9.80
N ASP A 161 27.33 -0.18 -10.92
CA ASP A 161 27.90 0.86 -11.76
C ASP A 161 27.82 2.29 -11.16
N THR A 162 27.13 2.45 -10.02
CA THR A 162 27.02 3.74 -9.31
C THR A 162 27.91 3.84 -8.07
N ILE A 163 28.77 2.88 -7.87
CA ILE A 163 29.76 2.91 -6.78
C ILE A 163 31.08 3.52 -7.30
#